data_d57131b10c75e20985894bcf1f12b828
#
_entry.id   d57131b10c75e20985894bcf1f12b828
#
_cell.length_a   1.000
_cell.length_b   1.000
_cell.length_c   1.000
_cell.angle_alpha   90.00
_cell.angle_beta   90.00
_cell.angle_gamma   90.00
#
_symmetry.space_group_name_H-M   'P 1'
#
loop_
_entity.id
_entity.type
_entity.pdbx_description
1 polymer ?
#
loop_
_entity_poly.entity_id
_entity_poly.type
_entity_poly.pdbx_seq_one_letter_code
_entity_poly.pdbx_strand_id
1 'polypeptide(L)'
;MQIQIVNKSENPNPTYQTKFSAGMDLMSYLEEPVIIKPGEFKLISTGIHIKLPESLEAQVRPRSGLALKKGVTVLNSPGTIDSDYRGEIGVILINHSKHDFIVKSGDRIAQLVIAKHESIIWKNVASIDTSLRGEGGFGSTGLN
;
A
#
# COMPACT_ATOMS: atom_id res chain seq x y z
N MET A 1 -5.77 -3.98 20.19
CA MET A 1 -5.41 -5.20 19.43
C MET A 1 -3.90 -5.26 19.29
N GLN A 2 -3.30 -6.44 19.39
CA GLN A 2 -1.85 -6.65 19.19
C GLN A 2 -1.62 -7.46 17.91
N ILE A 3 -0.63 -7.04 17.12
CA ILE A 3 -0.17 -7.72 15.91
C ILE A 3 1.29 -8.11 16.09
N GLN A 4 1.63 -9.35 15.75
CA GLN A 4 3.02 -9.80 15.83
C GLN A 4 3.80 -9.19 14.66
N ILE A 5 5.00 -8.70 14.96
CA ILE A 5 5.92 -8.11 14.00
C ILE A 5 7.33 -8.65 14.19
N VAL A 6 8.01 -8.89 13.07
CA VAL A 6 9.46 -9.09 13.05
C VAL A 6 10.03 -7.95 12.19
N ASN A 7 10.94 -7.19 12.76
CA ASN A 7 11.66 -6.12 12.09
C ASN A 7 13.12 -6.53 11.96
N LYS A 8 13.58 -6.74 10.74
CA LYS A 8 14.97 -7.09 10.41
C LYS A 8 15.81 -5.87 10.05
N SER A 9 15.19 -4.69 9.98
CA SER A 9 15.88 -3.42 9.73
C SER A 9 16.34 -2.77 11.04
N GLU A 10 17.21 -1.77 10.94
CA GLU A 10 17.58 -0.89 12.06
C GLU A 10 16.57 0.26 12.26
N ASN A 11 15.57 0.38 11.39
CA ASN A 11 14.52 1.38 11.52
C ASN A 11 13.58 1.06 12.69
N PRO A 12 12.94 2.05 13.29
CA PRO A 12 11.88 1.80 14.28
C PRO A 12 10.70 1.07 13.63
N ASN A 13 9.94 0.33 14.45
CA ASN A 13 8.68 -0.26 13.99
C ASN A 13 7.73 0.82 13.46
N PRO A 14 6.90 0.50 12.43
CA PRO A 14 5.86 1.41 11.97
C PRO A 14 4.96 1.87 13.11
N THR A 15 4.75 3.18 13.23
CA THR A 15 3.95 3.79 14.29
C THR A 15 3.00 4.84 13.74
N TYR A 16 1.87 5.03 14.43
CA TYR A 16 0.94 6.12 14.15
C TYR A 16 1.54 7.44 14.62
N GLN A 17 1.68 8.41 13.72
CA GLN A 17 2.28 9.70 14.05
C GLN A 17 1.38 10.59 14.91
N THR A 18 0.06 10.40 14.84
CA THR A 18 -0.94 11.09 15.67
C THR A 18 -1.96 10.09 16.20
N LYS A 19 -2.69 10.48 17.24
CA LYS A 19 -3.75 9.65 17.87
C LYS A 19 -4.82 9.15 16.87
N PHE A 20 -5.07 9.91 15.82
CA PHE A 20 -6.13 9.63 14.83
C PHE A 20 -5.59 9.27 13.44
N SER A 21 -4.29 9.03 13.31
CA SER A 21 -3.72 8.52 12.05
C SER A 21 -4.28 7.13 11.76
N ALA A 22 -4.64 6.87 10.51
CA ALA A 22 -5.03 5.54 10.03
C ALA A 22 -3.84 4.75 9.48
N GLY A 23 -2.80 5.44 8.99
CA GLY A 23 -1.60 4.85 8.41
C GLY A 23 -0.37 5.04 9.29
N MET A 24 0.54 4.07 9.19
CA MET A 24 1.88 4.07 9.80
C MET A 24 2.91 4.15 8.68
N ASP A 25 3.93 5.02 8.81
CA ASP A 25 4.98 5.10 7.79
C ASP A 25 5.77 3.79 7.67
N LEU A 26 6.00 3.34 6.43
CA LEU A 26 6.94 2.29 6.07
C LEU A 26 8.24 2.93 5.58
N MET A 27 9.35 2.50 6.20
CA MET A 27 10.69 2.97 5.84
C MET A 27 11.41 1.93 4.98
N SER A 28 12.22 2.41 4.05
CA SER A 28 13.10 1.57 3.25
C SER A 28 14.22 0.98 4.11
N TYR A 29 14.60 -0.26 3.79
CA TYR A 29 15.76 -0.95 4.34
C TYR A 29 16.65 -1.41 3.19
N LEU A 30 17.78 -0.74 3.00
CA LEU A 30 18.66 -0.89 1.83
C LEU A 30 20.12 -0.90 2.29
N GLU A 31 20.95 -1.72 1.66
CA GLU A 31 22.40 -1.68 1.84
C GLU A 31 23.00 -0.48 1.11
N GLU A 32 22.51 -0.19 -0.11
CA GLU A 32 22.95 0.92 -0.95
C GLU A 32 21.76 1.73 -1.47
N PRO A 33 21.92 3.02 -1.76
CA PRO A 33 20.86 3.84 -2.35
C PRO A 33 20.37 3.26 -3.68
N VAL A 34 19.05 3.28 -3.89
CA VAL A 34 18.39 2.80 -5.10
C VAL A 34 17.89 3.98 -5.92
N ILE A 35 18.32 4.06 -7.20
CA ILE A 35 17.84 5.08 -8.14
C ILE A 35 16.69 4.50 -8.94
N ILE A 36 15.55 5.23 -8.97
CA ILE A 36 14.37 4.95 -9.79
C ILE A 36 14.27 6.07 -10.84
N LYS A 37 14.60 5.75 -12.09
CA LYS A 37 14.56 6.73 -13.20
C LYS A 37 13.12 7.06 -13.59
N PRO A 38 12.89 8.15 -14.34
CA PRO A 38 11.56 8.46 -14.90
C PRO A 38 10.94 7.28 -15.63
N GLY A 39 9.70 6.91 -15.25
CA GLY A 39 8.97 5.77 -15.81
C GLY A 39 9.37 4.39 -15.27
N GLU A 40 10.46 4.28 -14.51
CA GLU A 40 10.87 3.02 -13.89
C GLU A 40 10.12 2.75 -12.60
N PHE A 41 10.05 1.46 -12.23
CA PHE A 41 9.59 1.01 -10.92
C PHE A 41 10.59 0.03 -10.32
N LYS A 42 10.63 -0.03 -8.98
CA LYS A 42 11.49 -0.94 -8.24
C LYS A 42 10.81 -1.43 -6.97
N LEU A 43 11.08 -2.68 -6.61
CA LEU A 43 10.72 -3.24 -5.32
C LEU A 43 11.74 -2.74 -4.27
N ILE A 44 11.23 -2.11 -3.21
CA ILE A 44 12.03 -1.58 -2.12
C ILE A 44 11.74 -2.41 -0.86
N SER A 45 12.78 -2.93 -0.26
CA SER A 45 12.75 -3.68 1.00
C SER A 45 12.39 -2.78 2.19
N THR A 46 11.70 -3.32 3.19
CA THR A 46 11.39 -2.62 4.45
C THR A 46 11.94 -3.34 5.68
N GLY A 47 12.32 -4.63 5.54
CA GLY A 47 12.72 -5.50 6.66
C GLY A 47 11.56 -5.92 7.56
N ILE A 48 10.31 -5.57 7.23
CA ILE A 48 9.13 -5.78 8.08
C ILE A 48 8.37 -7.05 7.66
N HIS A 49 8.09 -7.91 8.64
CA HIS A 49 7.21 -9.07 8.52
C HIS A 49 6.14 -8.97 9.61
N ILE A 50 4.89 -9.31 9.28
CA ILE A 50 3.77 -9.26 10.22
C ILE A 50 2.95 -10.55 10.17
N LYS A 51 2.22 -10.81 11.27
CA LYS A 51 1.18 -11.83 11.30
C LYS A 51 -0.13 -11.18 11.70
N LEU A 52 -1.08 -11.15 10.78
CA LEU A 52 -2.40 -10.57 11.00
C LEU A 52 -3.40 -11.65 11.49
N PRO A 53 -4.42 -11.26 12.28
CA PRO A 53 -5.64 -12.05 12.46
C PRO A 53 -6.38 -12.26 11.13
N GLU A 54 -7.08 -13.39 10.98
CA GLU A 54 -7.79 -13.79 9.75
C GLU A 54 -8.82 -12.78 9.23
N SER A 55 -9.36 -11.93 10.12
CA SER A 55 -10.34 -10.89 9.76
C SER A 55 -9.72 -9.58 9.30
N LEU A 56 -8.39 -9.52 9.19
CA LEU A 56 -7.65 -8.30 8.83
C LEU A 56 -6.77 -8.52 7.62
N GLU A 57 -6.63 -7.45 6.85
CA GLU A 57 -5.58 -7.25 5.87
C GLU A 57 -4.69 -6.08 6.28
N ALA A 58 -3.48 -6.01 5.74
CA ALA A 58 -2.72 -4.77 5.72
C ALA A 58 -2.63 -4.24 4.30
N GLN A 59 -2.70 -2.93 4.14
CA GLN A 59 -2.62 -2.27 2.85
C GLN A 59 -1.39 -1.37 2.79
N VAL A 60 -0.56 -1.56 1.75
CA VAL A 60 0.52 -0.64 1.41
C VAL A 60 -0.04 0.45 0.52
N ARG A 61 -0.07 1.68 1.04
CA ARG A 61 -0.61 2.86 0.34
C ARG A 61 0.48 3.91 0.10
N PRO A 62 0.35 4.73 -0.96
CA PRO A 62 1.30 5.82 -1.21
C PRO A 62 1.23 6.90 -0.13
N ARG A 63 2.31 7.65 -0.02
CA ARG A 63 2.37 8.87 0.79
C ARG A 63 2.06 10.07 -0.09
N SER A 64 1.08 10.87 0.34
CA SER A 64 0.65 12.08 -0.38
C SER A 64 1.80 13.06 -0.67
N GLY A 65 2.73 13.19 0.28
CA GLY A 65 3.89 14.07 0.12
C GLY A 65 4.86 13.61 -0.98
N LEU A 66 5.09 12.30 -1.13
CA LEU A 66 5.90 11.78 -2.24
C LEU A 66 5.17 11.92 -3.57
N ALA A 67 3.88 11.59 -3.62
CA ALA A 67 3.07 11.72 -4.82
C ALA A 67 3.07 13.17 -5.33
N LEU A 68 2.74 14.14 -4.46
CA LEU A 68 2.61 15.54 -4.85
C LEU A 68 3.96 16.20 -5.19
N LYS A 69 4.99 15.98 -4.34
CA LYS A 69 6.26 16.74 -4.45
C LYS A 69 7.29 16.06 -5.35
N LYS A 70 7.19 14.74 -5.53
CA LYS A 70 8.20 13.94 -6.24
C LYS A 70 7.62 13.15 -7.42
N GLY A 71 6.30 13.08 -7.59
CA GLY A 71 5.68 12.26 -8.62
C GLY A 71 5.92 10.75 -8.42
N VAL A 72 6.21 10.33 -7.18
CA VAL A 72 6.51 8.93 -6.84
C VAL A 72 5.34 8.34 -6.06
N THR A 73 4.92 7.15 -6.45
CA THR A 73 3.79 6.45 -5.83
C THR A 73 4.06 4.95 -5.71
N VAL A 74 3.14 4.24 -5.05
CA VAL A 74 3.12 2.76 -5.01
C VAL A 74 2.42 2.26 -6.26
N LEU A 75 3.09 1.43 -7.06
CA LEU A 75 2.59 0.97 -8.36
C LEU A 75 1.31 0.17 -8.25
N ASN A 76 1.24 -0.78 -7.31
CA ASN A 76 0.10 -1.65 -7.04
C ASN A 76 -0.80 -1.11 -5.91
N SER A 77 -1.12 0.16 -5.91
CA SER A 77 -1.84 0.82 -4.82
C SER A 77 -3.37 0.60 -4.89
N PRO A 78 -3.98 0.12 -3.78
CA PRO A 78 -3.35 -0.37 -2.57
C PRO A 78 -2.71 -1.75 -2.74
N GLY A 79 -1.50 -1.95 -2.23
CA GLY A 79 -0.89 -3.27 -2.13
C GLY A 79 -1.53 -4.06 -1.00
N THR A 80 -2.01 -5.28 -1.27
CA THR A 80 -2.69 -6.13 -0.28
C THR A 80 -1.69 -7.07 0.39
N ILE A 81 -1.73 -7.13 1.71
CA ILE A 81 -0.98 -8.07 2.55
C ILE A 81 -2.01 -8.94 3.29
N ASP A 82 -2.11 -10.18 2.88
CA ASP A 82 -3.06 -11.15 3.42
C ASP A 82 -2.68 -11.60 4.84
N SER A 83 -3.66 -12.06 5.61
CA SER A 83 -3.45 -12.50 6.99
C SER A 83 -2.52 -13.71 7.12
N ASP A 84 -2.43 -14.56 6.10
CA ASP A 84 -1.56 -15.75 6.03
C ASP A 84 -0.21 -15.47 5.34
N TYR A 85 0.05 -14.25 4.82
CA TYR A 85 1.35 -13.89 4.30
C TYR A 85 2.39 -13.79 5.42
N ARG A 86 3.58 -14.37 5.21
CA ARG A 86 4.69 -14.38 6.18
C ARG A 86 5.98 -13.80 5.60
N GLY A 87 5.96 -13.42 4.32
CA GLY A 87 7.09 -12.80 3.67
C GLY A 87 7.35 -11.38 4.17
N GLU A 88 8.39 -10.78 3.67
CA GLU A 88 8.70 -9.37 3.90
C GLU A 88 7.69 -8.47 3.19
N ILE A 89 7.26 -7.41 3.84
CA ILE A 89 6.48 -6.34 3.21
C ILE A 89 7.41 -5.52 2.33
N GLY A 90 7.36 -5.74 1.02
CA GLY A 90 8.04 -4.93 0.03
C GLY A 90 7.15 -3.82 -0.51
N VAL A 91 7.75 -2.72 -0.93
CA VAL A 91 7.04 -1.58 -1.53
C VAL A 91 7.47 -1.42 -2.98
N ILE A 92 6.54 -1.57 -3.93
CA ILE A 92 6.83 -1.34 -5.36
C ILE A 92 6.61 0.14 -5.66
N LEU A 93 7.71 0.91 -5.73
CA LEU A 93 7.66 2.33 -6.08
C LEU A 93 7.77 2.52 -7.59
N ILE A 94 6.97 3.42 -8.15
CA ILE A 94 7.09 3.91 -9.52
C ILE A 94 7.35 5.42 -9.52
N ASN A 95 8.21 5.87 -10.43
CA ASN A 95 8.56 7.28 -10.63
C ASN A 95 7.89 7.84 -11.88
N HIS A 96 6.85 8.65 -11.70
CA HIS A 96 6.15 9.35 -12.78
C HIS A 96 6.72 10.75 -13.06
N SER A 97 7.76 11.17 -12.33
CA SER A 97 8.39 12.48 -12.53
C SER A 97 9.34 12.48 -13.74
N LYS A 98 9.93 13.63 -14.04
CA LYS A 98 10.94 13.80 -15.10
C LYS A 98 12.39 13.72 -14.57
N HIS A 99 12.57 13.44 -13.28
CA HIS A 99 13.88 13.42 -12.61
C HIS A 99 14.08 12.09 -11.90
N ASP A 100 15.33 11.67 -11.77
CA ASP A 100 15.68 10.49 -10.98
C ASP A 100 15.22 10.68 -9.53
N PHE A 101 14.64 9.61 -8.96
CA PHE A 101 14.29 9.54 -7.56
C PHE A 101 15.24 8.58 -6.84
N ILE A 102 15.94 9.08 -5.84
CA ILE A 102 16.91 8.30 -5.06
C ILE A 102 16.26 7.91 -3.74
N VAL A 103 16.17 6.61 -3.47
CA VAL A 103 15.73 6.04 -2.20
C VAL A 103 16.96 5.66 -1.39
N LYS A 104 17.06 6.17 -0.17
CA LYS A 104 18.10 5.81 0.81
C LYS A 104 17.48 4.99 1.94
N SER A 105 18.29 4.18 2.62
CA SER A 105 17.81 3.44 3.80
C SER A 105 17.26 4.41 4.86
N GLY A 106 16.11 4.05 5.46
CA GLY A 106 15.42 4.92 6.42
C GLY A 106 14.46 5.94 5.80
N ASP A 107 14.40 6.08 4.48
CA ASP A 107 13.41 6.95 3.83
C ASP A 107 11.99 6.41 4.03
N ARG A 108 11.05 7.29 4.39
CA ARG A 108 9.62 6.97 4.49
C ARG A 108 9.00 6.92 3.09
N ILE A 109 8.80 5.71 2.56
CA ILE A 109 8.45 5.46 1.16
C ILE A 109 6.98 5.16 0.90
N ALA A 110 6.27 4.65 1.91
CA ALA A 110 4.86 4.28 1.84
C ALA A 110 4.22 4.42 3.22
N GLN A 111 2.94 4.07 3.33
CA GLN A 111 2.26 3.90 4.62
C GLN A 111 1.52 2.57 4.66
N LEU A 112 1.51 1.95 5.85
CA LEU A 112 0.81 0.71 6.16
C LEU A 112 -0.51 1.04 6.85
N VAL A 113 -1.63 0.53 6.33
CA VAL A 113 -2.95 0.68 6.93
C VAL A 113 -3.49 -0.72 7.25
N ILE A 114 -3.96 -0.92 8.47
CA ILE A 114 -4.63 -2.17 8.87
C ILE A 114 -6.14 -1.98 8.69
N ALA A 115 -6.78 -2.90 7.96
CA ALA A 115 -8.20 -2.85 7.66
C ALA A 115 -8.88 -4.18 7.93
N LYS A 116 -10.18 -4.15 8.19
CA LYS A 116 -11.03 -5.34 8.18
C LYS A 116 -11.43 -5.65 6.75
N HIS A 117 -11.59 -6.93 6.45
CA HIS A 117 -12.16 -7.37 5.17
C HIS A 117 -13.25 -8.42 5.41
N GLU A 118 -14.11 -8.56 4.44
CA GLU A 118 -15.14 -9.60 4.40
C GLU A 118 -14.74 -10.71 3.42
N SER A 119 -14.93 -11.95 3.82
CA SER A 119 -14.79 -13.11 2.94
C SER A 119 -16.16 -13.51 2.42
N ILE A 120 -16.31 -13.66 1.11
CA ILE A 120 -17.58 -14.00 0.47
C ILE A 120 -17.50 -15.37 -0.22
N ILE A 121 -18.66 -15.99 -0.38
CA ILE A 121 -18.83 -17.18 -1.21
C ILE A 121 -19.72 -16.81 -2.39
N TRP A 122 -19.26 -17.07 -3.60
CA TRP A 122 -20.05 -16.80 -4.82
C TRP A 122 -21.24 -17.74 -4.94
N LYS A 123 -22.42 -17.18 -5.19
CA LYS A 123 -23.62 -17.92 -5.62
C LYS A 123 -23.85 -17.65 -7.10
N ASN A 124 -23.60 -18.61 -7.94
CA ASN A 124 -23.87 -18.48 -9.37
C ASN A 124 -25.38 -18.38 -9.62
N VAL A 125 -25.80 -17.36 -10.34
CA VAL A 125 -27.18 -17.12 -10.77
C VAL A 125 -27.22 -16.80 -12.26
N ALA A 126 -28.36 -17.04 -12.91
CA ALA A 126 -28.52 -16.75 -14.35
C ALA A 126 -28.69 -15.24 -14.61
N SER A 127 -29.22 -14.50 -13.64
CA SER A 127 -29.43 -13.04 -13.74
C SER A 127 -29.37 -12.40 -12.35
N ILE A 128 -29.08 -11.11 -12.30
CA ILE A 128 -29.10 -10.27 -11.10
C ILE A 128 -30.26 -9.30 -11.25
N ASP A 129 -30.94 -8.98 -10.14
CA ASP A 129 -32.03 -8.04 -10.11
C ASP A 129 -31.64 -6.67 -10.65
N THR A 130 -32.58 -5.99 -11.30
CA THR A 130 -32.38 -4.63 -11.79
C THR A 130 -32.38 -3.61 -10.65
N SER A 131 -31.65 -2.51 -10.84
CA SER A 131 -31.68 -1.37 -9.92
C SER A 131 -32.02 -0.08 -10.68
N LEU A 132 -32.35 1.00 -9.94
CA LEU A 132 -32.58 2.33 -10.56
C LEU A 132 -31.37 2.85 -11.34
N ARG A 133 -30.15 2.48 -10.91
CA ARG A 133 -28.93 2.82 -11.61
C ARG A 133 -28.71 1.96 -12.87
N GLY A 134 -29.22 0.72 -12.88
CA GLY A 134 -29.01 -0.24 -13.96
C GLY A 134 -27.53 -0.46 -14.25
N GLU A 135 -27.17 -0.43 -15.53
CA GLU A 135 -25.80 -0.59 -16.02
C GLU A 135 -25.00 0.74 -16.10
N GLY A 136 -25.56 1.84 -15.60
CA GLY A 136 -24.92 3.16 -15.63
C GLY A 136 -23.60 3.20 -14.87
N GLY A 137 -22.48 3.45 -15.58
CA GLY A 137 -21.11 3.55 -15.07
C GLY A 137 -20.31 4.61 -15.85
N PHE A 138 -19.02 4.71 -15.56
CA PHE A 138 -18.05 5.54 -16.29
C PHE A 138 -18.49 7.00 -16.53
N GLY A 139 -19.08 7.64 -15.51
CA GLY A 139 -19.54 9.03 -15.61
C GLY A 139 -20.93 9.19 -16.23
N SER A 140 -21.80 8.16 -16.17
CA SER A 140 -23.18 8.21 -16.66
C SER A 140 -24.03 9.34 -16.06
N THR A 141 -23.58 9.96 -14.95
CA THR A 141 -24.24 11.13 -14.30
C THR A 141 -23.73 12.47 -14.83
N GLY A 142 -22.80 12.49 -15.81
CA GLY A 142 -22.22 13.70 -16.38
C GLY A 142 -21.13 14.34 -15.52
N LEU A 143 -20.55 15.43 -16.03
CA LEU A 143 -19.53 16.24 -15.33
C LEU A 143 -20.11 17.46 -14.62
N ASN A 144 -21.41 17.72 -14.75
CA ASN A 144 -22.13 18.85 -14.14
C ASN A 144 -23.38 18.35 -13.43
#